data_58bf40365bc364baf56e4edf82437f1e
#
_entry.id   58bf40365bc364baf56e4edf82437f1e
#
_cell.length_a   1.000
_cell.length_b   1.000
_cell.length_c   1.000
_cell.angle_alpha   90.00
_cell.angle_beta   90.00
_cell.angle_gamma   90.00
#
_symmetry.space_group_name_H-M   'P 1'
#
loop_
_entity.id
_entity.type
_entity.pdbx_description
1 polymer ?
#
loop_
_entity_poly.entity_id
_entity_poly.type
_entity_poly.pdbx_seq_one_letter_code
_entity_poly.pdbx_strand_id
1 'polypeptide(L)'
;MNALKFWFIGTGQFAALCLENLVTNHGLNFEKIITGLPTRSGRNNKENPSHVELKANELGLAITRTGKLNDNAELLDALATNTPDIIFVIDFGQIIKPPFLDAMCLNIHPSLLPKYRGAAPIQRALLNSENVTGVSVFRLVKAMDAGEILAQEKFVVPENYSASDLYNTLAEIGCEIAFEALKKFPDLTFTSQDEKQATYADKLSKDDFILSQSMTAKKFCDTVRALDMSGGAYIVLDDKRVKIWRAVLSSGSNKNPELACSDSKVELLEVQSEGKKRTTGQEWARGLRLKDFM
;
A
#
# COMPACT_ATOMS: atom_id res chain seq x y z
N MET A 1 -32.54 0.48 14.86
CA MET A 1 -31.65 1.32 14.03
C MET A 1 -31.70 0.76 12.63
N ASN A 2 -32.04 1.55 11.61
CA ASN A 2 -31.89 1.11 10.23
C ASN A 2 -30.41 0.78 10.02
N ALA A 3 -30.11 -0.34 9.36
CA ALA A 3 -28.73 -0.68 9.02
C ALA A 3 -28.17 0.41 8.09
N LEU A 4 -26.94 0.91 8.40
CA LEU A 4 -26.26 1.87 7.55
C LEU A 4 -26.01 1.28 6.17
N LYS A 5 -26.16 2.11 5.14
CA LYS A 5 -25.88 1.76 3.75
C LYS A 5 -24.45 2.13 3.40
N PHE A 6 -23.68 1.17 2.94
CA PHE A 6 -22.30 1.34 2.58
C PHE A 6 -22.05 1.09 1.10
N TRP A 7 -21.26 1.95 0.48
CA TRP A 7 -20.61 1.67 -0.79
C TRP A 7 -19.09 1.59 -0.60
N PHE A 8 -18.44 0.79 -1.43
CA PHE A 8 -16.98 0.66 -1.47
C PHE A 8 -16.46 1.01 -2.86
N ILE A 9 -15.43 1.85 -2.92
CA ILE A 9 -14.75 2.25 -4.17
C ILE A 9 -13.26 2.02 -3.97
N GLY A 10 -12.65 1.13 -4.76
CA GLY A 10 -11.24 0.83 -4.62
C GLY A 10 -10.69 0.02 -5.78
N THR A 11 -9.37 -0.03 -5.93
CA THR A 11 -8.71 -0.75 -7.03
C THR A 11 -7.48 -1.53 -6.56
N GLY A 12 -6.65 -0.91 -5.74
CA GLY A 12 -5.33 -1.42 -5.37
C GLY A 12 -5.35 -2.46 -4.27
N GLN A 13 -4.15 -2.90 -3.89
CA GLN A 13 -4.00 -3.98 -2.92
C GLN A 13 -4.42 -3.56 -1.51
N PHE A 14 -4.11 -2.32 -1.10
CA PHE A 14 -4.54 -1.83 0.22
C PHE A 14 -6.07 -1.79 0.33
N ALA A 15 -6.76 -1.35 -0.74
CA ALA A 15 -8.21 -1.38 -0.82
C ALA A 15 -8.78 -2.81 -0.71
N ALA A 16 -8.13 -3.79 -1.36
CA ALA A 16 -8.57 -5.18 -1.30
C ALA A 16 -8.46 -5.76 0.13
N LEU A 17 -7.38 -5.45 0.84
CA LEU A 17 -7.19 -5.82 2.24
C LEU A 17 -8.22 -5.13 3.16
N CYS A 18 -8.50 -3.85 2.93
CA CYS A 18 -9.54 -3.14 3.68
C CYS A 18 -10.94 -3.71 3.39
N LEU A 19 -11.27 -4.04 2.14
CA LEU A 19 -12.54 -4.69 1.79
C LEU A 19 -12.71 -6.01 2.55
N GLU A 20 -11.68 -6.86 2.52
CA GLU A 20 -11.68 -8.13 3.24
C GLU A 20 -11.94 -7.92 4.75
N ASN A 21 -11.14 -7.05 5.40
CA ASN A 21 -11.29 -6.79 6.83
C ASN A 21 -12.67 -6.21 7.19
N LEU A 22 -13.17 -5.23 6.45
CA LEU A 22 -14.48 -4.62 6.70
C LEU A 22 -15.62 -5.63 6.57
N VAL A 23 -15.53 -6.57 5.63
CA VAL A 23 -16.55 -7.61 5.43
C VAL A 23 -16.40 -8.76 6.44
N THR A 24 -15.18 -9.33 6.57
CA THR A 24 -15.00 -10.57 7.34
C THR A 24 -14.90 -10.34 8.84
N ASN A 25 -14.17 -9.28 9.26
CA ASN A 25 -13.89 -9.02 10.68
C ASN A 25 -14.95 -8.12 11.31
N HIS A 26 -15.54 -7.19 10.53
CA HIS A 26 -16.51 -6.22 11.04
C HIS A 26 -17.94 -6.43 10.54
N GLY A 27 -18.16 -7.39 9.63
CA GLY A 27 -19.50 -7.77 9.15
C GLY A 27 -20.22 -6.68 8.35
N LEU A 28 -19.46 -5.71 7.75
CA LEU A 28 -20.08 -4.69 6.92
C LEU A 28 -20.61 -5.29 5.61
N ASN A 29 -21.83 -4.90 5.26
CA ASN A 29 -22.46 -5.27 4.00
C ASN A 29 -22.46 -4.06 3.05
N PHE A 30 -21.83 -4.22 1.90
CA PHE A 30 -21.75 -3.18 0.87
C PHE A 30 -22.84 -3.38 -0.18
N GLU A 31 -23.70 -2.38 -0.36
CA GLU A 31 -24.71 -2.40 -1.44
C GLU A 31 -24.07 -2.33 -2.83
N LYS A 32 -22.92 -1.63 -2.94
CA LYS A 32 -22.11 -1.56 -4.15
C LYS A 32 -20.62 -1.63 -3.83
N ILE A 33 -19.91 -2.45 -4.60
CA ILE A 33 -18.45 -2.51 -4.62
C ILE A 33 -18.02 -2.09 -6.02
N ILE A 34 -17.34 -0.96 -6.12
CA ILE A 34 -16.97 -0.31 -7.38
C ILE A 34 -15.46 -0.38 -7.55
N THR A 35 -15.00 -0.86 -8.71
CA THR A 35 -13.59 -0.95 -9.01
C THR A 35 -13.27 -0.51 -10.43
N GLY A 36 -11.98 -0.30 -10.73
CA GLY A 36 -11.51 0.05 -12.07
C GLY A 36 -11.67 -1.07 -13.09
N LEU A 37 -11.56 -0.74 -14.37
CA LEU A 37 -11.48 -1.75 -15.43
C LEU A 37 -10.19 -2.57 -15.28
N PRO A 38 -10.18 -3.86 -15.72
CA PRO A 38 -8.96 -4.64 -15.78
C PRO A 38 -7.88 -3.93 -16.60
N THR A 39 -6.64 -4.01 -16.13
CA THR A 39 -5.48 -3.49 -16.85
C THR A 39 -4.92 -4.56 -17.77
N ARG A 40 -4.36 -4.17 -18.91
CA ARG A 40 -3.70 -5.10 -19.82
C ARG A 40 -2.18 -5.01 -19.66
N SER A 41 -1.53 -6.14 -19.42
CA SER A 41 -0.07 -6.18 -19.24
C SER A 41 0.55 -7.47 -19.78
N GLY A 42 1.89 -7.45 -19.88
CA GLY A 42 2.68 -8.60 -20.36
C GLY A 42 2.68 -8.78 -21.87
N ARG A 43 3.52 -9.72 -22.35
CA ARG A 43 3.73 -9.97 -23.80
C ARG A 43 2.46 -10.44 -24.53
N ASN A 44 1.52 -11.04 -23.82
CA ASN A 44 0.26 -11.55 -24.39
C ASN A 44 -0.92 -10.62 -24.17
N ASN A 45 -0.72 -9.37 -23.73
CA ASN A 45 -1.77 -8.37 -23.47
C ASN A 45 -2.92 -8.93 -22.60
N LYS A 46 -2.58 -9.78 -21.61
CA LYS A 46 -3.54 -10.45 -20.73
C LYS A 46 -4.26 -9.42 -19.86
N GLU A 47 -5.55 -9.56 -19.73
CA GLU A 47 -6.35 -8.78 -18.79
C GLU A 47 -6.04 -9.22 -17.35
N ASN A 48 -5.71 -8.24 -16.51
CA ASN A 48 -5.47 -8.44 -15.10
C ASN A 48 -6.56 -7.70 -14.34
N PRO A 49 -7.46 -8.40 -13.64
CA PRO A 49 -8.44 -7.81 -12.76
C PRO A 49 -7.77 -6.96 -11.67
N SER A 50 -8.51 -6.00 -11.12
CA SER A 50 -8.05 -5.23 -9.98
C SER A 50 -7.90 -6.14 -8.73
N HIS A 51 -7.10 -5.72 -7.74
CA HIS A 51 -6.99 -6.46 -6.49
C HIS A 51 -8.33 -6.53 -5.74
N VAL A 52 -9.11 -5.44 -5.79
CA VAL A 52 -10.46 -5.40 -5.21
C VAL A 52 -11.39 -6.39 -5.91
N GLU A 53 -11.33 -6.49 -7.24
CA GLU A 53 -12.14 -7.47 -7.99
C GLU A 53 -11.78 -8.91 -7.61
N LEU A 54 -10.48 -9.22 -7.54
CA LEU A 54 -10.03 -10.56 -7.13
C LEU A 54 -10.55 -10.91 -5.73
N LYS A 55 -10.41 -9.98 -4.79
CA LYS A 55 -10.86 -10.18 -3.41
C LYS A 55 -12.38 -10.28 -3.30
N ALA A 56 -13.13 -9.44 -3.99
CA ALA A 56 -14.59 -9.50 -4.01
C ALA A 56 -15.09 -10.86 -4.57
N ASN A 57 -14.45 -11.37 -5.62
CA ASN A 57 -14.77 -12.69 -6.16
C ASN A 57 -14.48 -13.82 -5.16
N GLU A 58 -13.36 -13.76 -4.43
CA GLU A 58 -13.04 -14.72 -3.36
C GLU A 58 -14.09 -14.70 -2.24
N LEU A 59 -14.64 -13.54 -1.93
CA LEU A 59 -15.67 -13.34 -0.91
C LEU A 59 -17.10 -13.59 -1.44
N GLY A 60 -17.28 -13.91 -2.72
CA GLY A 60 -18.59 -14.10 -3.35
C GLY A 60 -19.41 -12.82 -3.48
N LEU A 61 -18.75 -11.64 -3.53
CA LEU A 61 -19.40 -10.33 -3.60
C LEU A 61 -19.51 -9.84 -5.04
N ALA A 62 -20.65 -9.22 -5.37
CA ALA A 62 -20.86 -8.59 -6.67
C ALA A 62 -20.09 -7.28 -6.79
N ILE A 63 -19.52 -7.02 -7.98
CA ILE A 63 -18.80 -5.79 -8.27
C ILE A 63 -19.40 -5.02 -9.44
N THR A 64 -19.16 -3.72 -9.47
CA THR A 64 -19.37 -2.85 -10.64
C THR A 64 -18.01 -2.33 -11.12
N ARG A 65 -17.67 -2.61 -12.38
CA ARG A 65 -16.46 -2.07 -13.01
C ARG A 65 -16.75 -0.72 -13.66
N THR A 66 -15.84 0.24 -13.51
CA THR A 66 -15.96 1.54 -14.17
C THR A 66 -14.64 2.05 -14.71
N GLY A 67 -14.65 2.57 -15.94
CA GLY A 67 -13.49 3.25 -16.53
C GLY A 67 -13.38 4.71 -16.06
N LYS A 68 -14.53 5.35 -15.83
CA LYS A 68 -14.65 6.74 -15.36
C LYS A 68 -15.81 6.82 -14.37
N LEU A 69 -15.47 6.88 -13.08
CA LEU A 69 -16.49 6.91 -12.03
C LEU A 69 -17.46 8.09 -12.19
N ASN A 70 -16.90 9.29 -12.37
CA ASN A 70 -17.69 10.52 -12.37
C ASN A 70 -18.60 10.68 -13.62
N ASP A 71 -18.39 9.87 -14.65
CA ASP A 71 -19.15 9.92 -15.91
C ASP A 71 -20.04 8.66 -16.07
N ASN A 72 -20.09 7.77 -15.08
CA ASN A 72 -20.88 6.54 -15.15
C ASN A 72 -22.34 6.81 -14.81
N ALA A 73 -23.20 6.85 -15.83
CA ALA A 73 -24.61 7.21 -15.69
C ALA A 73 -25.38 6.27 -14.73
N GLU A 74 -25.09 4.95 -14.76
CA GLU A 74 -25.74 3.97 -13.88
C GLU A 74 -25.38 4.23 -12.40
N LEU A 75 -24.10 4.52 -12.12
CA LEU A 75 -23.65 4.81 -10.76
C LEU A 75 -24.15 6.17 -10.27
N LEU A 76 -24.25 7.16 -11.14
CA LEU A 76 -24.83 8.48 -10.83
C LEU A 76 -26.33 8.37 -10.52
N ASP A 77 -27.08 7.61 -11.31
CA ASP A 77 -28.49 7.35 -11.06
C ASP A 77 -28.70 6.57 -9.74
N ALA A 78 -27.90 5.54 -9.53
CA ALA A 78 -27.94 4.78 -8.28
C ALA A 78 -27.61 5.64 -7.04
N LEU A 79 -26.65 6.56 -7.15
CA LEU A 79 -26.32 7.51 -6.08
C LEU A 79 -27.47 8.47 -5.79
N ALA A 80 -28.13 8.97 -6.84
CA ALA A 80 -29.25 9.90 -6.71
C ALA A 80 -30.51 9.25 -6.13
N THR A 81 -30.77 7.99 -6.49
CA THR A 81 -32.00 7.26 -6.07
C THR A 81 -31.85 6.55 -4.72
N ASN A 82 -30.65 6.12 -4.38
CA ASN A 82 -30.36 5.39 -3.12
C ASN A 82 -28.99 5.82 -2.57
N THR A 83 -28.91 7.05 -2.09
CA THR A 83 -27.67 7.60 -1.51
C THR A 83 -27.22 6.76 -0.32
N PRO A 84 -25.97 6.24 -0.33
CA PRO A 84 -25.40 5.54 0.82
C PRO A 84 -25.13 6.51 1.98
N ASP A 85 -25.16 6.01 3.21
CA ASP A 85 -24.76 6.79 4.38
C ASP A 85 -23.24 7.06 4.37
N ILE A 86 -22.46 6.06 3.94
CA ILE A 86 -20.99 6.14 3.88
C ILE A 86 -20.48 5.51 2.57
N ILE A 87 -19.54 6.18 1.92
CA ILE A 87 -18.75 5.66 0.80
C ILE A 87 -17.30 5.51 1.26
N PHE A 88 -16.79 4.29 1.36
CA PHE A 88 -15.36 4.06 1.49
C PHE A 88 -14.67 4.20 0.14
N VAL A 89 -13.72 5.13 0.03
CA VAL A 89 -12.92 5.35 -1.18
C VAL A 89 -11.45 5.09 -0.81
N ILE A 90 -10.91 3.94 -1.19
CA ILE A 90 -9.59 3.49 -0.74
C ILE A 90 -8.75 3.05 -1.94
N ASP A 91 -7.52 3.57 -2.05
CA ASP A 91 -6.55 3.19 -3.09
C ASP A 91 -7.21 3.13 -4.49
N PHE A 92 -7.89 4.21 -4.86
CA PHE A 92 -8.61 4.36 -6.12
C PHE A 92 -7.95 5.43 -6.99
N GLY A 93 -7.44 5.02 -8.15
CA GLY A 93 -6.60 5.85 -9.01
C GLY A 93 -7.32 6.98 -9.78
N GLN A 94 -8.54 7.36 -9.40
CA GLN A 94 -9.30 8.43 -10.04
C GLN A 94 -9.67 9.52 -9.03
N ILE A 95 -9.75 10.76 -9.50
CA ILE A 95 -10.24 11.88 -8.70
C ILE A 95 -11.76 11.76 -8.54
N ILE A 96 -12.23 11.77 -7.31
CA ILE A 96 -13.65 11.78 -6.98
C ILE A 96 -14.16 13.22 -7.08
N LYS A 97 -15.29 13.40 -7.75
CA LYS A 97 -15.94 14.70 -7.96
C LYS A 97 -17.40 14.65 -7.48
N PRO A 98 -18.05 15.80 -7.30
CA PRO A 98 -19.51 15.83 -7.15
C PRO A 98 -20.22 15.11 -8.31
N PRO A 99 -21.34 14.38 -8.06
CA PRO A 99 -22.02 14.31 -6.76
C PRO A 99 -21.44 13.27 -5.78
N PHE A 100 -20.51 12.38 -6.19
CA PHE A 100 -19.94 11.39 -5.26
C PHE A 100 -19.25 12.05 -4.06
N LEU A 101 -18.49 13.13 -4.29
CA LEU A 101 -17.77 13.84 -3.25
C LEU A 101 -18.70 14.59 -2.28
N ASP A 102 -19.95 14.83 -2.66
CA ASP A 102 -20.96 15.47 -1.80
C ASP A 102 -21.53 14.50 -0.76
N ALA A 103 -21.40 13.18 -0.99
CA ALA A 103 -21.72 12.15 -0.01
C ALA A 103 -20.63 12.08 1.08
N MET A 104 -20.93 11.38 2.18
CA MET A 104 -19.94 11.12 3.22
C MET A 104 -18.90 10.10 2.72
N CYS A 105 -17.86 10.57 2.04
CA CYS A 105 -16.75 9.76 1.59
C CYS A 105 -15.66 9.68 2.66
N LEU A 106 -15.31 8.48 3.09
CA LEU A 106 -14.21 8.20 4.01
C LEU A 106 -13.08 7.45 3.27
N ASN A 107 -11.85 7.83 3.57
CA ASN A 107 -10.67 7.12 3.12
C ASN A 107 -9.91 6.56 4.32
N ILE A 108 -9.33 5.37 4.16
CA ILE A 108 -8.36 4.76 5.07
C ILE A 108 -6.99 4.93 4.43
N HIS A 109 -6.14 5.76 5.00
CA HIS A 109 -4.83 6.12 4.46
C HIS A 109 -3.71 5.59 5.36
N PRO A 110 -2.78 4.78 4.86
CA PRO A 110 -1.77 4.15 5.70
C PRO A 110 -0.60 5.09 6.01
N SER A 111 -0.89 6.21 6.66
CA SER A 111 0.06 7.13 7.27
C SER A 111 -0.58 7.91 8.40
N LEU A 112 0.25 8.57 9.21
CA LEU A 112 -0.18 9.57 10.20
C LEU A 112 -0.33 10.93 9.50
N LEU A 113 -1.50 11.18 8.89
CA LEU A 113 -1.79 12.48 8.28
C LEU A 113 -1.61 13.62 9.29
N PRO A 114 -1.05 14.77 8.87
CA PRO A 114 -0.83 15.23 7.50
C PRO A 114 0.47 14.75 6.85
N LYS A 115 1.24 13.87 7.50
CA LYS A 115 2.46 13.31 6.91
C LYS A 115 2.13 12.26 5.86
N TYR A 116 2.96 12.22 4.80
CA TYR A 116 2.88 11.20 3.73
C TYR A 116 1.54 11.18 2.99
N ARG A 117 0.95 12.34 2.67
CA ARG A 117 -0.16 12.44 1.71
C ARG A 117 0.28 11.92 0.35
N GLY A 118 -0.53 11.15 -0.35
CA GLY A 118 -0.26 10.72 -1.73
C GLY A 118 -0.20 9.21 -1.93
N ALA A 119 0.53 8.78 -2.96
CA ALA A 119 0.34 7.48 -3.59
C ALA A 119 1.12 6.31 -2.97
N ALA A 120 2.19 6.57 -2.21
CA ALA A 120 3.07 5.51 -1.70
C ALA A 120 3.50 5.72 -0.23
N PRO A 121 2.55 5.97 0.71
CA PRO A 121 2.88 6.34 2.09
C PRO A 121 3.71 5.27 2.82
N ILE A 122 3.36 4.00 2.68
CA ILE A 122 4.06 2.88 3.34
C ILE A 122 5.50 2.76 2.82
N GLN A 123 5.67 2.75 1.49
CA GLN A 123 6.99 2.62 0.90
C GLN A 123 7.86 3.83 1.24
N ARG A 124 7.31 5.05 1.17
CA ARG A 124 8.06 6.27 1.50
C ARG A 124 8.45 6.33 2.98
N ALA A 125 7.59 5.89 3.89
CA ALA A 125 7.93 5.80 5.31
C ALA A 125 9.13 4.85 5.52
N LEU A 126 9.11 3.65 4.93
CA LEU A 126 10.22 2.70 5.01
C LEU A 126 11.49 3.22 4.33
N LEU A 127 11.36 3.80 3.12
CA LEU A 127 12.49 4.43 2.42
C LEU A 127 13.11 5.58 3.22
N ASN A 128 12.34 6.27 4.04
CA ASN A 128 12.83 7.31 4.94
C ASN A 128 13.29 6.80 6.30
N SER A 129 13.35 5.47 6.46
CA SER A 129 13.78 4.80 7.71
C SER A 129 12.95 5.20 8.94
N GLU A 130 11.66 5.50 8.72
CA GLU A 130 10.75 5.84 9.82
C GLU A 130 10.57 4.64 10.75
N ASN A 131 10.72 4.87 12.04
CA ASN A 131 10.46 3.86 13.07
C ASN A 131 9.01 3.87 13.56
N VAL A 132 8.25 4.85 13.11
CA VAL A 132 6.84 5.04 13.47
C VAL A 132 6.08 5.48 12.25
N THR A 133 4.98 4.80 11.98
CA THR A 133 3.96 5.16 11.00
C THR A 133 2.59 5.06 11.65
N GLY A 134 1.56 4.87 10.89
CA GLY A 134 0.21 4.63 11.37
C GLY A 134 -0.80 4.65 10.25
N VAL A 135 -2.05 4.83 10.62
CA VAL A 135 -3.17 4.88 9.69
C VAL A 135 -4.13 5.99 10.10
N SER A 136 -4.70 6.67 9.13
CA SER A 136 -5.69 7.73 9.34
C SER A 136 -6.96 7.41 8.56
N VAL A 137 -8.10 7.52 9.22
CA VAL A 137 -9.42 7.54 8.59
C VAL A 137 -9.83 8.99 8.48
N PHE A 138 -10.13 9.46 7.28
CA PHE A 138 -10.42 10.87 7.07
C PHE A 138 -11.53 11.08 6.02
N ARG A 139 -12.18 12.24 6.07
CA ARG A 139 -13.18 12.65 5.07
C ARG A 139 -12.48 13.04 3.78
N LEU A 140 -12.91 12.45 2.67
CA LEU A 140 -12.36 12.79 1.37
C LEU A 140 -12.79 14.20 0.94
N VAL A 141 -11.83 14.97 0.42
CA VAL A 141 -12.05 16.32 -0.14
C VAL A 141 -11.32 16.44 -1.47
N LYS A 142 -11.54 17.54 -2.20
CA LYS A 142 -10.91 17.79 -3.50
C LYS A 142 -9.36 17.82 -3.42
N ALA A 143 -8.80 18.37 -2.34
CA ALA A 143 -7.36 18.41 -2.13
C ALA A 143 -6.88 17.03 -1.67
N MET A 144 -5.77 16.55 -2.25
CA MET A 144 -5.24 15.19 -2.02
C MET A 144 -4.93 14.97 -0.54
N ASP A 145 -5.62 14.01 0.07
CA ASP A 145 -5.48 13.53 1.44
C ASP A 145 -5.47 14.64 2.52
N ALA A 146 -6.12 15.79 2.21
CA ALA A 146 -6.13 16.98 3.07
C ALA A 146 -7.42 17.14 3.89
N GLY A 147 -8.35 16.20 3.82
CA GLY A 147 -9.60 16.27 4.57
C GLY A 147 -9.44 16.06 6.07
N GLU A 148 -10.47 16.40 6.81
CA GLU A 148 -10.48 16.28 8.27
C GLU A 148 -10.40 14.81 8.72
N ILE A 149 -9.61 14.56 9.76
CA ILE A 149 -9.36 13.23 10.32
C ILE A 149 -10.51 12.84 11.23
N LEU A 150 -11.12 11.68 10.98
CA LEU A 150 -12.11 11.04 11.82
C LEU A 150 -11.47 10.22 12.94
N ALA A 151 -10.46 9.42 12.62
CA ALA A 151 -9.71 8.59 13.55
C ALA A 151 -8.28 8.39 13.06
N GLN A 152 -7.36 8.19 13.98
CA GLN A 152 -5.95 7.96 13.65
C GLN A 152 -5.32 7.06 14.71
N GLU A 153 -4.50 6.10 14.26
CA GLU A 153 -3.77 5.19 15.13
C GLU A 153 -2.29 5.14 14.75
N LYS A 154 -1.44 5.20 15.76
CA LYS A 154 0.02 5.17 15.63
C LYS A 154 0.52 3.73 15.71
N PHE A 155 1.45 3.38 14.83
CA PHE A 155 2.08 2.07 14.80
C PHE A 155 3.61 2.18 14.84
N VAL A 156 4.25 1.49 15.79
CA VAL A 156 5.71 1.36 15.85
C VAL A 156 6.15 0.29 14.88
N VAL A 157 6.98 0.64 13.91
CA VAL A 157 7.41 -0.25 12.83
C VAL A 157 8.50 -1.20 13.32
N PRO A 158 8.25 -2.52 13.40
CA PRO A 158 9.30 -3.47 13.72
C PRO A 158 10.40 -3.46 12.65
N GLU A 159 11.65 -3.64 13.05
CA GLU A 159 12.80 -3.59 12.13
C GLU A 159 12.74 -4.62 10.99
N ASN A 160 12.10 -5.76 11.24
CA ASN A 160 11.95 -6.83 10.26
C ASN A 160 10.71 -6.72 9.39
N TYR A 161 9.82 -5.72 9.62
CA TYR A 161 8.62 -5.54 8.79
C TYR A 161 8.98 -5.00 7.41
N SER A 162 8.42 -5.64 6.41
CA SER A 162 8.44 -5.18 5.00
C SER A 162 7.20 -4.33 4.68
N ALA A 163 7.14 -3.81 3.46
CA ALA A 163 5.94 -3.12 3.00
C ALA A 163 4.72 -4.04 3.00
N SER A 164 4.86 -5.33 2.62
CA SER A 164 3.76 -6.30 2.66
C SER A 164 3.23 -6.53 4.08
N ASP A 165 4.10 -6.58 5.09
CA ASP A 165 3.67 -6.70 6.48
C ASP A 165 2.89 -5.46 6.92
N LEU A 166 3.38 -4.26 6.58
CA LEU A 166 2.71 -3.01 6.90
C LEU A 166 1.38 -2.85 6.17
N TYR A 167 1.27 -3.29 4.91
CA TYR A 167 -0.01 -3.28 4.19
C TYR A 167 -1.08 -4.04 4.95
N ASN A 168 -0.77 -5.27 5.40
CA ASN A 168 -1.71 -6.10 6.17
C ASN A 168 -2.06 -5.45 7.51
N THR A 169 -1.05 -5.10 8.29
CA THR A 169 -1.24 -4.56 9.65
C THR A 169 -2.00 -3.22 9.64
N LEU A 170 -1.63 -2.29 8.74
CA LEU A 170 -2.28 -0.99 8.69
C LEU A 170 -3.69 -1.05 8.08
N ALA A 171 -3.98 -2.02 7.21
CA ALA A 171 -5.33 -2.26 6.74
C ALA A 171 -6.23 -2.78 7.87
N GLU A 172 -5.74 -3.72 8.68
CA GLU A 172 -6.45 -4.23 9.85
C GLU A 172 -6.74 -3.12 10.87
N ILE A 173 -5.71 -2.39 11.32
CA ILE A 173 -5.86 -1.29 12.27
C ILE A 173 -6.78 -0.19 11.71
N GLY A 174 -6.62 0.17 10.43
CA GLY A 174 -7.43 1.21 9.78
C GLY A 174 -8.90 0.86 9.70
N CYS A 175 -9.22 -0.41 9.41
CA CYS A 175 -10.59 -0.90 9.39
C CYS A 175 -11.19 -0.94 10.79
N GLU A 176 -10.43 -1.37 11.81
CA GLU A 176 -10.86 -1.37 13.21
C GLU A 176 -11.24 0.04 13.68
N ILE A 177 -10.33 1.02 13.53
CA ILE A 177 -10.61 2.40 13.99
C ILE A 177 -11.72 3.08 13.16
N ALA A 178 -11.88 2.71 11.89
CA ALA A 178 -12.98 3.18 11.07
C ALA A 178 -14.31 2.62 11.61
N PHE A 179 -14.38 1.32 11.86
CA PHE A 179 -15.57 0.67 12.38
C PHE A 179 -15.95 1.21 13.77
N GLU A 180 -14.99 1.37 14.68
CA GLU A 180 -15.22 1.95 16.01
C GLU A 180 -15.74 3.39 15.93
N ALA A 181 -15.19 4.21 15.04
CA ALA A 181 -15.67 5.57 14.82
C ALA A 181 -17.11 5.60 14.29
N LEU A 182 -17.45 4.69 13.37
CA LEU A 182 -18.78 4.62 12.76
C LEU A 182 -19.90 4.20 13.74
N LYS A 183 -19.58 3.59 14.88
CA LYS A 183 -20.56 3.32 15.94
C LYS A 183 -21.23 4.59 16.48
N LYS A 184 -20.59 5.75 16.26
CA LYS A 184 -21.09 7.07 16.66
C LYS A 184 -21.90 7.78 15.56
N PHE A 185 -22.10 7.15 14.40
CA PHE A 185 -22.87 7.76 13.32
C PHE A 185 -24.32 8.05 13.74
N PRO A 186 -24.93 9.23 13.43
CA PRO A 186 -24.39 10.27 12.54
C PRO A 186 -23.47 11.30 13.23
N ASP A 187 -23.25 11.24 14.54
CA ASP A 187 -22.55 12.25 15.35
C ASP A 187 -21.02 12.05 15.28
N LEU A 188 -20.47 12.03 14.05
CA LEU A 188 -19.04 11.89 13.80
C LEU A 188 -18.31 13.20 14.11
N THR A 189 -17.18 13.10 14.81
CA THR A 189 -16.32 14.23 15.14
C THR A 189 -15.04 14.20 14.33
N PHE A 190 -14.75 15.28 13.62
CA PHE A 190 -13.59 15.40 12.76
C PHE A 190 -12.59 16.44 13.31
N THR A 191 -11.31 16.22 13.07
CA THR A 191 -10.20 17.11 13.44
C THR A 191 -9.48 17.59 12.19
N SER A 192 -9.31 18.89 12.03
CA SER A 192 -8.59 19.47 10.89
C SER A 192 -7.11 19.13 10.94
N GLN A 193 -6.52 18.91 9.77
CA GLN A 193 -5.08 18.66 9.64
C GLN A 193 -4.29 19.97 9.76
N ASP A 194 -3.08 19.91 10.37
CA ASP A 194 -2.14 21.03 10.38
C ASP A 194 -1.34 21.06 9.08
N GLU A 195 -1.70 21.96 8.17
CA GLU A 195 -1.06 22.10 6.84
C GLU A 195 0.46 22.37 6.93
N LYS A 196 0.95 22.94 8.03
CA LYS A 196 2.39 23.21 8.21
C LYS A 196 3.20 21.94 8.40
N GLN A 197 2.57 20.84 8.80
CA GLN A 197 3.20 19.54 9.00
C GLN A 197 3.00 18.58 7.79
N ALA A 198 2.33 19.03 6.74
CA ALA A 198 2.05 18.20 5.60
C ALA A 198 3.34 17.80 4.86
N THR A 199 3.49 16.51 4.59
CA THR A 199 4.51 15.95 3.71
C THR A 199 3.87 15.05 2.67
N TYR A 200 4.60 14.79 1.57
CA TYR A 200 4.05 14.07 0.43
C TYR A 200 4.79 12.77 0.16
N ALA A 201 4.02 11.76 -0.22
CA ALA A 201 4.48 10.41 -0.58
C ALA A 201 4.23 10.16 -2.07
N ASP A 202 5.11 10.72 -2.91
CA ASP A 202 5.04 10.58 -4.36
C ASP A 202 5.14 9.11 -4.79
N LYS A 203 4.58 8.82 -5.97
CA LYS A 203 4.74 7.51 -6.62
C LYS A 203 6.21 7.13 -6.69
N LEU A 204 6.47 5.82 -6.59
CA LEU A 204 7.82 5.28 -6.73
C LEU A 204 8.36 5.57 -8.13
N SER A 205 9.58 6.08 -8.18
CA SER A 205 10.37 6.32 -9.40
C SER A 205 11.29 5.13 -9.67
N LYS A 206 11.89 5.08 -10.85
CA LYS A 206 12.88 4.03 -11.18
C LYS A 206 14.11 4.08 -10.28
N ASP A 207 14.48 5.26 -9.83
CA ASP A 207 15.67 5.47 -9.00
C ASP A 207 15.49 4.94 -7.58
N ASP A 208 14.26 4.89 -7.07
CA ASP A 208 13.95 4.31 -5.77
C ASP A 208 14.33 2.81 -5.67
N PHE A 209 14.42 2.11 -6.82
CA PHE A 209 14.73 0.68 -6.87
C PHE A 209 16.23 0.36 -6.91
N ILE A 210 17.08 1.38 -7.06
CA ILE A 210 18.53 1.18 -7.23
C ILE A 210 19.20 1.10 -5.86
N LEU A 211 19.85 -0.03 -5.59
CA LEU A 211 20.70 -0.22 -4.43
C LEU A 211 22.15 0.14 -4.78
N SER A 212 22.85 0.74 -3.82
CA SER A 212 24.27 1.11 -3.96
C SER A 212 25.03 0.77 -2.69
N GLN A 213 26.28 0.33 -2.83
CA GLN A 213 27.22 0.13 -1.72
C GLN A 213 27.60 1.45 -1.02
N SER A 214 27.34 2.60 -1.64
CA SER A 214 27.48 3.91 -1.01
C SER A 214 26.39 4.25 0.01
N MET A 215 25.30 3.48 0.05
CA MET A 215 24.27 3.59 1.09
C MET A 215 24.80 3.07 2.42
N THR A 216 24.22 3.54 3.53
CA THR A 216 24.40 2.85 4.84
C THR A 216 23.70 1.49 4.79
N ALA A 217 24.18 0.53 5.58
CA ALA A 217 23.59 -0.81 5.64
C ALA A 217 22.12 -0.76 6.07
N LYS A 218 21.77 0.13 7.00
CA LYS A 218 20.37 0.37 7.39
C LYS A 218 19.54 0.84 6.20
N LYS A 219 19.99 1.87 5.46
CA LYS A 219 19.29 2.40 4.29
C LYS A 219 19.12 1.34 3.20
N PHE A 220 20.14 0.49 3.00
CA PHE A 220 20.07 -0.62 2.07
C PHE A 220 18.94 -1.61 2.46
N CYS A 221 18.93 -2.06 3.71
CA CYS A 221 17.88 -2.96 4.21
C CYS A 221 16.49 -2.32 4.14
N ASP A 222 16.36 -1.05 4.53
CA ASP A 222 15.10 -0.31 4.46
C ASP A 222 14.58 -0.18 3.02
N THR A 223 15.48 0.02 2.05
CA THR A 223 15.11 0.07 0.62
C THR A 223 14.63 -1.31 0.14
N VAL A 224 15.31 -2.38 0.54
CA VAL A 224 14.90 -3.75 0.19
C VAL A 224 13.49 -4.05 0.71
N ARG A 225 13.25 -3.82 2.01
CA ARG A 225 11.96 -4.14 2.63
C ARG A 225 10.82 -3.22 2.20
N ALA A 226 11.12 -1.99 1.75
CA ALA A 226 10.12 -1.05 1.24
C ALA A 226 9.55 -1.47 -0.14
N LEU A 227 10.31 -2.25 -0.91
CA LEU A 227 10.01 -2.53 -2.31
C LEU A 227 9.68 -4.00 -2.60
N ASP A 228 9.47 -4.82 -1.56
CA ASP A 228 9.16 -6.24 -1.69
C ASP A 228 7.91 -6.52 -2.54
N MET A 229 6.89 -5.67 -2.43
CA MET A 229 5.65 -5.75 -3.21
C MET A 229 5.73 -5.02 -4.55
N SER A 230 6.71 -4.14 -4.73
CA SER A 230 6.82 -3.24 -5.90
C SER A 230 7.72 -3.80 -7.00
N GLY A 231 8.14 -5.04 -6.89
CA GLY A 231 8.98 -5.71 -7.89
C GLY A 231 10.44 -5.89 -7.46
N GLY A 232 10.79 -5.51 -6.22
CA GLY A 232 12.09 -5.71 -5.56
C GLY A 232 13.15 -4.69 -5.97
N ALA A 233 13.93 -4.24 -4.99
CA ALA A 233 15.11 -3.41 -5.23
C ALA A 233 16.22 -4.22 -5.91
N TYR A 234 17.13 -3.56 -6.61
CA TYR A 234 18.22 -4.24 -7.31
C TYR A 234 19.55 -3.49 -7.20
N ILE A 235 20.62 -4.25 -7.25
CA ILE A 235 21.97 -3.76 -7.42
C ILE A 235 22.53 -4.22 -8.77
N VAL A 236 23.48 -3.48 -9.35
CA VAL A 236 24.22 -3.91 -10.54
C VAL A 236 25.58 -4.44 -10.08
N LEU A 237 25.85 -5.70 -10.34
CA LEU A 237 27.10 -6.40 -10.09
C LEU A 237 27.60 -6.97 -11.42
N ASP A 238 28.84 -6.66 -11.83
CA ASP A 238 29.42 -7.09 -13.12
C ASP A 238 28.45 -6.89 -14.30
N ASP A 239 27.93 -5.68 -14.43
CA ASP A 239 26.99 -5.26 -15.49
C ASP A 239 25.66 -6.06 -15.51
N LYS A 240 25.38 -6.84 -14.49
CA LYS A 240 24.13 -7.61 -14.36
C LYS A 240 23.29 -7.12 -13.21
N ARG A 241 21.98 -7.06 -13.43
CA ARG A 241 21.03 -6.75 -12.35
C ARG A 241 20.83 -7.96 -11.47
N VAL A 242 20.97 -7.73 -10.18
CA VAL A 242 20.61 -8.70 -9.13
C VAL A 242 19.56 -8.04 -8.24
N LYS A 243 18.35 -8.56 -8.25
CA LYS A 243 17.31 -8.14 -7.31
C LYS A 243 17.60 -8.73 -5.94
N ILE A 244 17.45 -7.88 -4.93
CA ILE A 244 17.55 -8.27 -3.54
C ILE A 244 16.14 -8.22 -2.97
N TRP A 245 15.65 -9.37 -2.53
CA TRP A 245 14.29 -9.51 -2.00
C TRP A 245 14.27 -9.48 -0.48
N ARG A 246 15.34 -9.93 0.15
CA ARG A 246 15.52 -9.88 1.61
C ARG A 246 16.99 -9.65 1.95
N ALA A 247 17.25 -8.71 2.82
CA ALA A 247 18.55 -8.40 3.37
C ALA A 247 18.39 -7.98 4.84
N VAL A 248 19.40 -8.24 5.64
CA VAL A 248 19.48 -7.82 7.05
C VAL A 248 20.87 -7.24 7.33
N LEU A 249 21.00 -6.50 8.42
CA LEU A 249 22.30 -6.06 8.90
C LEU A 249 23.15 -7.30 9.21
N SER A 250 24.42 -7.29 8.81
CA SER A 250 25.30 -8.42 9.07
C SER A 250 25.50 -8.60 10.56
N SER A 251 25.34 -9.84 11.00
CA SER A 251 25.70 -10.30 12.35
C SER A 251 27.11 -10.86 12.44
N GLY A 252 27.86 -10.91 11.31
CA GLY A 252 29.14 -11.58 11.21
C GLY A 252 29.05 -13.12 11.24
N SER A 253 27.84 -13.66 11.03
CA SER A 253 27.60 -15.11 11.12
C SER A 253 28.23 -15.93 9.97
N ASN A 254 28.63 -15.28 8.88
CA ASN A 254 29.15 -15.86 7.63
C ASN A 254 28.26 -16.94 7.00
N LYS A 255 26.98 -16.97 7.37
CA LYS A 255 26.02 -17.95 6.83
C LYS A 255 25.52 -17.60 5.44
N ASN A 256 25.35 -16.32 5.17
CA ASN A 256 24.86 -15.79 3.90
C ASN A 256 25.93 -14.89 3.26
N PRO A 257 25.89 -14.68 1.95
CA PRO A 257 26.80 -13.73 1.31
C PRO A 257 26.59 -12.33 1.88
N GLU A 258 27.68 -11.67 2.16
CA GLU A 258 27.71 -10.31 2.68
C GLU A 258 28.05 -9.32 1.56
N LEU A 259 27.44 -8.15 1.63
CA LEU A 259 27.78 -7.01 0.78
C LEU A 259 28.21 -5.84 1.67
N ALA A 260 29.35 -5.23 1.35
CA ALA A 260 29.82 -4.04 2.03
C ALA A 260 28.96 -2.82 1.67
N CYS A 261 28.60 -2.03 2.67
CA CYS A 261 27.95 -0.73 2.56
C CYS A 261 28.91 0.35 3.09
N SER A 262 28.47 1.62 3.09
CA SER A 262 29.36 2.74 3.47
C SER A 262 29.80 2.71 4.94
N ASP A 263 29.02 2.11 5.82
CA ASP A 263 29.25 2.09 7.27
C ASP A 263 29.44 0.68 7.86
N SER A 264 28.84 -0.33 7.25
CA SER A 264 28.88 -1.70 7.73
C SER A 264 28.54 -2.67 6.60
N LYS A 265 28.11 -3.90 6.91
CA LYS A 265 27.74 -4.91 5.92
C LYS A 265 26.29 -5.34 6.07
N VAL A 266 25.72 -5.84 4.99
CA VAL A 266 24.43 -6.51 4.95
C VAL A 266 24.58 -7.96 4.54
N GLU A 267 23.77 -8.84 5.11
CA GLU A 267 23.61 -10.23 4.66
C GLU A 267 22.48 -10.31 3.65
N LEU A 268 22.74 -10.94 2.49
CA LEU A 268 21.75 -11.16 1.44
C LEU A 268 21.05 -12.50 1.66
N LEU A 269 19.79 -12.45 2.08
CA LEU A 269 19.03 -13.66 2.44
C LEU A 269 18.32 -14.27 1.23
N GLU A 270 17.76 -13.42 0.36
CA GLU A 270 17.02 -13.86 -0.80
C GLU A 270 17.30 -12.93 -1.99
N VAL A 271 17.67 -13.50 -3.11
CA VAL A 271 18.14 -12.77 -4.30
C VAL A 271 17.57 -13.37 -5.58
N GLN A 272 17.67 -12.59 -6.66
CA GLN A 272 17.26 -13.04 -8.00
C GLN A 272 18.15 -12.40 -9.06
N SER A 273 19.03 -13.17 -9.66
CA SER A 273 19.78 -12.76 -10.85
C SER A 273 18.84 -12.58 -12.05
N GLU A 274 19.20 -11.69 -12.96
CA GLU A 274 18.45 -11.45 -14.18
C GLU A 274 18.18 -12.74 -14.97
N GLY A 275 16.92 -12.95 -15.36
CA GLY A 275 16.48 -14.16 -16.10
C GLY A 275 16.46 -15.47 -15.28
N LYS A 276 16.72 -15.41 -13.98
CA LYS A 276 16.68 -16.57 -13.07
C LYS A 276 15.48 -16.53 -12.14
N LYS A 277 15.22 -17.65 -11.46
CA LYS A 277 14.26 -17.70 -10.35
C LYS A 277 14.86 -17.10 -9.10
N ARG A 278 13.99 -16.65 -8.17
CA ARG A 278 14.35 -16.26 -6.82
C ARG A 278 14.96 -17.43 -6.09
N THR A 279 16.04 -17.21 -5.35
CA THR A 279 16.81 -18.22 -4.63
C THR A 279 17.35 -17.66 -3.32
N THR A 280 17.80 -18.52 -2.41
CA THR A 280 18.50 -18.10 -1.20
C THR A 280 19.84 -17.46 -1.52
N GLY A 281 20.30 -16.54 -0.65
CA GLY A 281 21.63 -15.95 -0.79
C GLY A 281 22.75 -17.01 -0.81
N GLN A 282 22.62 -18.07 -0.01
CA GLN A 282 23.58 -19.17 0.05
C GLN A 282 23.68 -19.94 -1.28
N GLU A 283 22.54 -20.30 -1.88
CA GLU A 283 22.52 -21.00 -3.17
C GLU A 283 23.06 -20.10 -4.29
N TRP A 284 22.72 -18.82 -4.24
CA TRP A 284 23.23 -17.84 -5.19
C TRP A 284 24.75 -17.73 -5.11
N ALA A 285 25.32 -17.61 -3.92
CA ALA A 285 26.76 -17.50 -3.71
C ALA A 285 27.54 -18.73 -4.20
N ARG A 286 26.98 -19.95 -4.08
CA ARG A 286 27.60 -21.18 -4.62
C ARG A 286 27.71 -21.17 -6.14
N GLY A 287 26.83 -20.44 -6.84
CA GLY A 287 26.81 -20.29 -8.28
C GLY A 287 27.75 -19.20 -8.81
N LEU A 288 28.30 -18.37 -7.92
CA LEU A 288 29.25 -17.31 -8.27
C LEU A 288 30.70 -17.84 -8.16
N ARG A 289 31.54 -17.47 -9.12
CA ARG A 289 32.99 -17.72 -8.98
C ARG A 289 33.54 -16.72 -7.97
N LEU A 290 34.47 -17.16 -7.11
CA LEU A 290 35.10 -16.41 -6.01
C LEU A 290 35.64 -14.99 -6.37
N LYS A 291 35.65 -14.60 -7.65
CA LYS A 291 36.10 -13.30 -8.11
C LYS A 291 35.10 -12.15 -7.93
N ASP A 292 33.85 -12.47 -7.59
CA ASP A 292 32.73 -11.50 -7.61
C ASP A 292 32.52 -10.81 -6.25
N PHE A 293 33.33 -11.12 -5.24
CA PHE A 293 33.17 -10.63 -3.84
C PHE A 293 34.44 -9.98 -3.23
N MET A 294 35.50 -9.75 -4.02
CA MET A 294 36.70 -9.04 -3.55
C MET A 294 36.68 -7.56 -3.93
#